data_a3fff2ab4392b163ff2b4940e2ecd643
#
_entry.id   a3fff2ab4392b163ff2b4940e2ecd643
#
_cell.length_a   1.000
_cell.length_b   1.000
_cell.length_c   1.000
_cell.angle_alpha   90.00
_cell.angle_beta   90.00
_cell.angle_gamma   90.00
#
_symmetry.space_group_name_H-M   'P 1'
#
loop_
_entity.id
_entity.type
_entity.pdbx_description
1 polymer ?
#
loop_
_entity_poly.entity_id
_entity_poly.type
_entity_poly.pdbx_seq_one_letter_code
_entity_poly.pdbx_strand_id
1 'polypeptide(L)'
;MPLTTHALPFGLRDVKLTPYTDEVTLGTAIDLPVARTFSFTESEDYETLEGDDVKVASHGAGPTVAWELESGGLPFEAFKAMAGGTITSSGVSPAQKKTFSKLATDSRPYFKVEGQAISDSGGDVHGIVYRCKADGDLEGEFGNGAFFLLSASGTGFGDTVGGTPTNKLYDFVQNETAVAIT
;
A
#
# COMPACT_ATOMS: atom_id res chain seq x y z
N MET A 1 -1.40 23.92 17.39
CA MET A 1 -2.71 24.43 16.90
C MET A 1 -3.72 23.33 17.06
N PRO A 2 -4.97 23.61 17.46
CA PRO A 2 -5.97 22.56 17.48
C PRO A 2 -6.20 22.01 16.06
N LEU A 3 -6.62 20.74 15.96
CA LEU A 3 -6.98 20.13 14.68
C LEU A 3 -7.99 21.00 13.93
N THR A 4 -7.71 21.26 12.66
CA THR A 4 -8.64 21.97 11.80
C THR A 4 -9.86 21.11 11.48
N THR A 5 -10.98 21.73 11.15
CA THR A 5 -12.22 21.00 10.79
C THR A 5 -12.03 20.12 9.55
N HIS A 6 -11.07 20.46 8.70
CA HIS A 6 -10.66 19.66 7.55
C HIS A 6 -9.17 19.89 7.27
N ALA A 7 -8.48 18.82 6.89
CA ALA A 7 -7.12 18.90 6.41
C ALA A 7 -7.10 19.23 4.90
N LEU A 8 -6.06 19.92 4.47
CA LEU A 8 -5.76 20.20 3.08
C LEU A 8 -4.43 19.55 2.69
N PRO A 9 -4.36 18.20 2.59
CA PRO A 9 -3.13 17.51 2.25
C PRO A 9 -2.69 17.88 0.84
N PHE A 10 -1.40 18.21 0.69
CA PHE A 10 -0.80 18.54 -0.59
C PHE A 10 0.47 17.76 -0.83
N GLY A 11 0.47 17.00 -1.91
CA GLY A 11 1.61 16.17 -2.33
C GLY A 11 1.83 14.93 -1.45
N LEU A 12 2.35 13.89 -2.05
CA LEU A 12 2.82 12.70 -1.36
C LEU A 12 4.24 12.95 -0.85
N ARG A 13 4.47 12.80 0.46
CA ARG A 13 5.77 13.06 1.08
C ARG A 13 6.56 11.79 1.33
N ASP A 14 5.90 10.77 1.85
CA ASP A 14 6.52 9.52 2.24
C ASP A 14 5.55 8.36 2.04
N VAL A 15 6.06 7.18 1.71
CA VAL A 15 5.30 5.93 1.67
C VAL A 15 6.14 4.83 2.27
N LYS A 16 5.55 4.06 3.17
CA LYS A 16 6.17 2.87 3.73
C LYS A 16 5.31 1.62 3.53
N LEU A 17 6.00 0.53 3.32
CA LEU A 17 5.44 -0.81 3.23
C LEU A 17 5.86 -1.60 4.47
N THR A 18 4.92 -2.14 5.21
CA THR A 18 5.22 -2.97 6.38
C THR A 18 4.75 -4.40 6.11
N PRO A 19 5.66 -5.34 5.80
CA PRO A 19 5.28 -6.72 5.51
C PRO A 19 4.72 -7.42 6.75
N TYR A 20 3.80 -8.34 6.56
CA TYR A 20 3.40 -9.28 7.59
C TYR A 20 4.45 -10.40 7.71
N THR A 21 4.91 -10.68 8.92
CA THR A 21 5.80 -11.81 9.23
C THR A 21 5.04 -13.10 9.45
N ASP A 22 3.82 -12.98 9.92
CA ASP A 22 2.81 -14.02 10.04
C ASP A 22 1.40 -13.41 9.87
N GLU A 23 0.34 -14.15 10.12
CA GLU A 23 -1.04 -13.69 9.90
C GLU A 23 -1.46 -12.49 10.77
N VAL A 24 -0.76 -12.24 11.89
CA VAL A 24 -1.18 -11.27 12.91
C VAL A 24 -0.08 -10.30 13.35
N THR A 25 1.14 -10.44 12.81
CA THR A 25 2.31 -9.66 13.22
C THR A 25 2.90 -8.89 12.05
N LEU A 26 3.06 -7.59 12.23
CA LEU A 26 3.79 -6.74 11.30
C LEU A 26 5.29 -6.83 11.53
N GLY A 27 6.05 -6.84 10.47
CA GLY A 27 7.51 -6.73 10.46
C GLY A 27 7.98 -5.27 10.55
N THR A 28 9.20 -5.04 10.10
CA THR A 28 9.79 -3.70 10.05
C THR A 28 9.29 -2.96 8.83
N ALA A 29 8.91 -1.69 9.01
CA ALA A 29 8.52 -0.81 7.92
C ALA A 29 9.69 -0.60 6.95
N ILE A 30 9.40 -0.66 5.68
CA ILE A 30 10.33 -0.51 4.56
C ILE A 30 9.96 0.77 3.83
N ASP A 31 10.91 1.68 3.73
CA ASP A 31 10.76 2.92 2.97
C ASP A 31 10.62 2.64 1.47
N LEU A 32 9.69 3.33 0.82
CA LEU A 32 9.53 3.35 -0.63
C LEU A 32 10.12 4.66 -1.17
N PRO A 33 11.41 4.70 -1.51
CA PRO A 33 12.04 5.92 -1.96
C PRO A 33 11.44 6.40 -3.28
N VAL A 34 11.36 7.73 -3.44
CA VAL A 34 10.85 8.35 -4.66
C VAL A 34 9.42 7.91 -4.98
N ALA A 35 8.57 7.73 -3.95
CA ALA A 35 7.15 7.48 -4.17
C ALA A 35 6.51 8.65 -4.92
N ARG A 36 5.77 8.34 -5.99
CA ARG A 36 5.13 9.33 -6.87
C ARG A 36 3.62 9.37 -6.67
N THR A 37 3.03 8.19 -6.53
CA THR A 37 1.60 8.05 -6.38
C THR A 37 1.30 6.94 -5.39
N PHE A 38 0.34 7.17 -4.52
CA PHE A 38 -0.34 6.17 -3.73
C PHE A 38 -1.81 6.51 -3.74
N SER A 39 -2.63 5.63 -4.25
CA SER A 39 -4.07 5.78 -4.32
C SER A 39 -4.78 4.51 -3.90
N PHE A 40 -5.99 4.64 -3.41
CA PHE A 40 -6.87 3.51 -3.17
C PHE A 40 -8.32 3.90 -3.45
N THR A 41 -9.11 2.92 -3.81
CA THR A 41 -10.51 3.06 -4.18
C THR A 41 -11.31 2.01 -3.44
N GLU A 42 -12.35 2.44 -2.73
CA GLU A 42 -13.35 1.55 -2.17
C GLU A 42 -14.47 1.33 -3.16
N SER A 43 -14.92 0.11 -3.30
CA SER A 43 -16.09 -0.27 -4.08
C SER A 43 -16.89 -1.35 -3.36
N GLU A 44 -18.17 -1.38 -3.59
CA GLU A 44 -19.06 -2.42 -3.07
C GLU A 44 -20.08 -2.82 -4.14
N ASP A 45 -20.22 -4.11 -4.33
CA ASP A 45 -21.21 -4.66 -5.26
C ASP A 45 -22.55 -4.86 -4.54
N TYR A 46 -23.62 -4.41 -5.19
CA TYR A 46 -24.99 -4.52 -4.67
C TYR A 46 -25.85 -5.41 -5.56
N GLU A 47 -26.46 -6.40 -4.95
CA GLU A 47 -27.57 -7.12 -5.59
C GLU A 47 -28.90 -6.43 -5.28
N THR A 48 -29.73 -6.23 -6.29
CA THR A 48 -31.06 -5.64 -6.14
C THR A 48 -32.14 -6.68 -6.36
N LEU A 49 -33.08 -6.73 -5.44
CA LEU A 49 -34.31 -7.47 -5.61
C LEU A 49 -35.36 -6.57 -6.29
N GLU A 50 -35.85 -7.00 -7.43
CA GLU A 50 -36.92 -6.32 -8.18
C GLU A 50 -38.18 -7.15 -8.15
N GLY A 51 -39.33 -6.47 -8.01
CA GLY A 51 -40.67 -7.07 -8.07
C GLY A 51 -41.66 -6.04 -8.60
N ASP A 52 -42.57 -6.45 -9.47
CA ASP A 52 -43.60 -5.61 -10.09
C ASP A 52 -43.04 -4.32 -10.74
N ASP A 53 -41.92 -4.45 -11.47
CA ASP A 53 -41.19 -3.39 -12.13
C ASP A 53 -40.60 -2.31 -11.18
N VAL A 54 -40.47 -2.63 -9.87
CA VAL A 54 -39.94 -1.73 -8.85
C VAL A 54 -38.79 -2.42 -8.11
N LYS A 55 -37.74 -1.65 -7.80
CA LYS A 55 -36.63 -2.08 -6.89
C LYS A 55 -37.20 -2.13 -5.47
N VAL A 56 -37.22 -3.33 -4.86
CA VAL A 56 -37.81 -3.57 -3.54
C VAL A 56 -36.75 -3.56 -2.45
N ALA A 57 -35.55 -4.11 -2.72
CA ALA A 57 -34.46 -4.18 -1.75
C ALA A 57 -33.10 -4.21 -2.47
N SER A 58 -32.04 -3.82 -1.74
CA SER A 58 -30.66 -3.92 -2.17
C SER A 58 -29.83 -4.55 -1.04
N HIS A 59 -28.94 -5.48 -1.38
CA HIS A 59 -28.02 -6.13 -0.46
C HIS A 59 -26.59 -5.95 -0.96
N GLY A 60 -25.70 -5.38 -0.12
CA GLY A 60 -24.29 -5.22 -0.43
C GLY A 60 -23.48 -6.48 -0.10
N ALA A 61 -22.53 -6.82 -0.95
CA ALA A 61 -21.60 -7.93 -0.73
C ALA A 61 -20.47 -7.61 0.27
N GLY A 62 -20.40 -6.37 0.72
CA GLY A 62 -19.33 -5.81 1.54
C GLY A 62 -18.28 -5.04 0.73
N PRO A 63 -17.65 -4.01 1.35
CA PRO A 63 -16.70 -3.17 0.67
C PRO A 63 -15.40 -3.93 0.35
N THR A 64 -14.84 -3.62 -0.81
CA THR A 64 -13.49 -4.03 -1.24
C THR A 64 -12.65 -2.81 -1.50
N VAL A 65 -11.34 -2.89 -1.23
CA VAL A 65 -10.39 -1.81 -1.47
C VAL A 65 -9.39 -2.26 -2.53
N ALA A 66 -9.34 -1.54 -3.64
CA ALA A 66 -8.25 -1.63 -4.61
C ALA A 66 -7.22 -0.53 -4.32
N TRP A 67 -5.93 -0.83 -4.45
CA TRP A 67 -4.86 0.14 -4.26
C TRP A 67 -3.89 0.13 -5.43
N GLU A 68 -3.28 1.29 -5.67
CA GLU A 68 -2.25 1.49 -6.70
C GLU A 68 -1.10 2.30 -6.12
N LEU A 69 0.11 1.97 -6.55
CA LEU A 69 1.35 2.56 -6.08
C LEU A 69 2.33 2.72 -7.24
N GLU A 70 2.98 3.90 -7.33
CA GLU A 70 4.06 4.15 -8.27
C GLU A 70 5.26 4.76 -7.56
N SER A 71 6.48 4.25 -7.85
CA SER A 71 7.73 4.80 -7.35
C SER A 71 8.81 4.84 -8.42
N GLY A 72 9.75 5.77 -8.28
CA GLY A 72 10.93 5.85 -9.12
C GLY A 72 12.05 4.94 -8.62
N GLY A 73 12.77 4.32 -9.56
CA GLY A 73 13.87 3.41 -9.24
C GLY A 73 13.42 1.98 -8.89
N LEU A 74 14.37 1.17 -8.45
CA LEU A 74 14.13 -0.24 -8.12
C LEU A 74 14.52 -0.54 -6.67
N PRO A 75 13.65 -0.25 -5.71
CA PRO A 75 13.88 -0.52 -4.29
C PRO A 75 13.67 -2.02 -4.00
N PHE A 76 14.75 -2.83 -3.97
CA PHE A 76 14.67 -4.27 -3.84
C PHE A 76 13.93 -4.76 -2.61
N GLU A 77 14.07 -4.07 -1.47
CA GLU A 77 13.38 -4.45 -0.23
C GLU A 77 11.87 -4.24 -0.34
N ALA A 78 11.44 -3.10 -0.90
CA ALA A 78 10.03 -2.82 -1.15
C ALA A 78 9.45 -3.78 -2.21
N PHE A 79 10.23 -4.05 -3.27
CA PHE A 79 9.84 -5.02 -4.30
C PHE A 79 9.66 -6.43 -3.71
N LYS A 80 10.57 -6.85 -2.82
CA LYS A 80 10.45 -8.10 -2.08
C LYS A 80 9.21 -8.15 -1.19
N ALA A 81 8.86 -7.03 -0.53
CA ALA A 81 7.68 -6.95 0.32
C ALA A 81 6.38 -7.15 -0.47
N MET A 82 6.33 -6.69 -1.72
CA MET A 82 5.18 -6.84 -2.61
C MET A 82 5.16 -8.18 -3.36
N ALA A 83 6.31 -8.53 -3.93
CA ALA A 83 6.42 -9.69 -4.82
C ALA A 83 6.69 -11.01 -4.08
N GLY A 84 7.29 -10.97 -2.90
CA GLY A 84 7.97 -12.11 -2.31
C GLY A 84 9.34 -12.34 -2.98
N GLY A 85 9.94 -13.51 -2.78
CA GLY A 85 11.27 -13.83 -3.31
C GLY A 85 12.41 -13.53 -2.33
N THR A 86 13.64 -13.59 -2.83
CA THR A 86 14.85 -13.47 -2.00
C THR A 86 15.81 -12.41 -2.52
N ILE A 87 16.51 -11.75 -1.61
CA ILE A 87 17.57 -10.81 -1.93
C ILE A 87 18.89 -11.42 -1.44
N THR A 88 19.87 -11.48 -2.31
CA THR A 88 21.23 -11.94 -2.00
C THR A 88 22.24 -10.86 -2.31
N SER A 89 23.25 -10.72 -1.43
CA SER A 89 24.39 -9.82 -1.65
C SER A 89 25.66 -10.64 -1.76
N SER A 90 26.52 -10.30 -2.71
CA SER A 90 27.79 -10.97 -2.94
C SER A 90 28.88 -9.98 -3.35
N GLY A 91 30.15 -10.38 -3.20
CA GLY A 91 31.29 -9.54 -3.51
C GLY A 91 31.62 -8.52 -2.42
N VAL A 92 32.69 -7.77 -2.60
CA VAL A 92 33.13 -6.66 -1.75
C VAL A 92 33.33 -5.41 -2.60
N SER A 93 33.20 -4.24 -1.98
CA SER A 93 33.44 -2.98 -2.68
C SER A 93 34.82 -2.94 -3.37
N PRO A 94 34.91 -2.49 -4.65
CA PRO A 94 33.86 -1.89 -5.48
C PRO A 94 33.07 -2.89 -6.35
N ALA A 95 33.24 -4.20 -6.18
CA ALA A 95 32.57 -5.24 -6.98
C ALA A 95 31.37 -5.88 -6.25
N GLN A 96 30.73 -5.15 -5.35
CA GLN A 96 29.54 -5.62 -4.64
C GLN A 96 28.33 -5.73 -5.55
N LYS A 97 27.58 -6.84 -5.44
CA LYS A 97 26.39 -7.13 -6.22
C LYS A 97 25.23 -7.47 -5.29
N LYS A 98 24.07 -6.85 -5.52
CA LYS A 98 22.80 -7.19 -4.89
C LYS A 98 21.87 -7.76 -5.95
N THR A 99 21.28 -8.92 -5.69
CA THR A 99 20.41 -9.62 -6.64
C THR A 99 19.08 -9.91 -5.98
N PHE A 100 17.99 -9.54 -6.63
CA PHE A 100 16.64 -10.01 -6.30
C PHE A 100 16.31 -11.21 -7.19
N SER A 101 15.78 -12.27 -6.60
CA SER A 101 15.37 -13.50 -7.30
C SER A 101 13.96 -13.88 -6.89
N LYS A 102 13.13 -14.15 -7.86
CA LYS A 102 11.75 -14.63 -7.72
C LYS A 102 11.63 -16.01 -8.33
N LEU A 103 11.16 -16.97 -7.56
CA LEU A 103 10.84 -18.32 -8.05
C LEU A 103 9.37 -18.40 -8.46
N ALA A 104 9.05 -19.27 -9.38
CA ALA A 104 7.67 -19.52 -9.81
C ALA A 104 6.78 -20.05 -8.66
N THR A 105 7.39 -20.64 -7.64
CA THR A 105 6.72 -21.18 -6.45
C THR A 105 6.55 -20.16 -5.33
N ASP A 106 7.18 -18.98 -5.42
CA ASP A 106 7.09 -17.96 -4.39
C ASP A 106 5.71 -17.30 -4.40
N SER A 107 5.05 -17.29 -3.26
CA SER A 107 3.79 -16.55 -3.08
C SER A 107 4.06 -15.05 -2.82
N ARG A 108 3.12 -14.20 -3.19
CA ARG A 108 3.13 -12.78 -2.83
C ARG A 108 2.67 -12.64 -1.37
N PRO A 109 3.45 -11.96 -0.51
CA PRO A 109 3.11 -11.79 0.90
C PRO A 109 2.01 -10.72 1.08
N TYR A 110 1.47 -10.65 2.30
CA TYR A 110 0.67 -9.52 2.74
C TYR A 110 1.57 -8.43 3.32
N PHE A 111 1.14 -7.17 3.20
CA PHE A 111 1.81 -6.01 3.75
C PHE A 111 0.80 -4.89 4.02
N LYS A 112 1.16 -3.97 4.91
CA LYS A 112 0.45 -2.70 5.14
C LYS A 112 1.10 -1.63 4.28
N VAL A 113 0.31 -0.75 3.68
CA VAL A 113 0.79 0.48 3.02
C VAL A 113 0.35 1.68 3.81
N GLU A 114 1.27 2.60 4.03
CA GLU A 114 1.00 3.88 4.68
C GLU A 114 1.65 5.00 3.90
N GLY A 115 0.85 5.98 3.48
CA GLY A 115 1.28 7.18 2.76
C GLY A 115 1.03 8.44 3.59
N GLN A 116 1.99 9.37 3.58
CA GLN A 116 1.93 10.65 4.28
C GLN A 116 1.85 11.81 3.30
N ALA A 117 0.95 12.74 3.57
CA ALA A 117 0.88 14.03 2.91
C ALA A 117 0.88 15.15 3.96
N ILE A 118 1.69 16.19 3.74
CA ILE A 118 1.67 17.37 4.60
C ILE A 118 0.43 18.21 4.30
N SER A 119 -0.21 18.73 5.33
CA SER A 119 -1.40 19.56 5.18
C SER A 119 -1.06 21.05 5.17
N ASP A 120 -1.56 21.78 4.19
CA ASP A 120 -1.43 23.26 4.13
C ASP A 120 -2.15 23.95 5.29
N SER A 121 -3.12 23.28 5.91
CA SER A 121 -3.82 23.77 7.11
C SER A 121 -3.08 23.44 8.42
N GLY A 122 -1.88 22.88 8.34
CA GLY A 122 -1.04 22.45 9.48
C GLY A 122 -1.13 20.95 9.73
N GLY A 123 -0.06 20.38 10.29
CA GLY A 123 0.08 18.95 10.54
C GLY A 123 0.26 18.12 9.28
N ASP A 124 -0.22 16.89 9.32
CA ASP A 124 -0.19 15.96 8.19
C ASP A 124 -1.43 15.05 8.17
N VAL A 125 -1.57 14.33 7.08
CA VAL A 125 -2.58 13.28 6.93
C VAL A 125 -1.87 12.01 6.47
N HIS A 126 -2.16 10.90 7.16
CA HIS A 126 -1.75 9.57 6.74
C HIS A 126 -2.94 8.83 6.14
N GLY A 127 -2.73 8.24 4.98
CA GLY A 127 -3.63 7.24 4.39
C GLY A 127 -3.03 5.86 4.62
N ILE A 128 -3.77 4.98 5.29
CA ILE A 128 -3.32 3.63 5.65
C ILE A 128 -4.26 2.64 4.99
N VAL A 129 -3.72 1.70 4.22
CA VAL A 129 -4.47 0.52 3.76
C VAL A 129 -3.87 -0.71 4.42
N TYR A 130 -4.72 -1.40 5.18
CA TYR A 130 -4.32 -2.59 5.92
C TYR A 130 -4.22 -3.80 4.98
N ARG A 131 -3.47 -4.79 5.40
CA ARG A 131 -3.35 -6.12 4.82
C ARG A 131 -3.49 -6.19 3.29
N CYS A 132 -2.68 -5.39 2.59
CA CYS A 132 -2.62 -5.35 1.14
C CYS A 132 -1.99 -6.63 0.58
N LYS A 133 -2.42 -7.01 -0.61
CA LYS A 133 -1.75 -8.01 -1.44
C LYS A 133 -1.61 -7.46 -2.84
N ALA A 134 -0.41 -7.57 -3.41
CA ALA A 134 -0.17 -7.17 -4.79
C ALA A 134 -0.66 -8.29 -5.74
N ASP A 135 -1.97 -8.50 -5.80
CA ASP A 135 -2.62 -9.51 -6.64
C ASP A 135 -2.92 -9.01 -8.06
N GLY A 136 -2.83 -7.70 -8.27
CA GLY A 136 -2.82 -7.08 -9.58
C GLY A 136 -1.45 -7.10 -10.26
N ASP A 137 -1.24 -6.14 -11.15
CA ASP A 137 -0.01 -6.01 -11.92
C ASP A 137 1.14 -5.49 -11.06
N LEU A 138 2.33 -5.97 -11.36
CA LEU A 138 3.59 -5.51 -10.79
C LEU A 138 4.53 -5.28 -11.95
N GLU A 139 4.67 -4.04 -12.35
CA GLU A 139 5.31 -3.66 -13.59
C GLU A 139 6.57 -2.83 -13.35
N GLY A 140 7.50 -2.91 -14.29
CA GLY A 140 8.70 -2.08 -14.34
C GLY A 140 9.27 -2.07 -15.73
N GLU A 141 9.62 -0.88 -16.23
CA GLU A 141 10.12 -0.71 -17.58
C GLU A 141 11.53 -0.11 -17.58
N PHE A 142 12.40 -0.69 -18.43
CA PHE A 142 13.70 -0.13 -18.77
C PHE A 142 13.60 0.55 -20.14
N GLY A 143 13.36 1.85 -20.15
CA GLY A 143 13.23 2.66 -21.36
C GLY A 143 14.50 3.47 -21.66
N ASN A 144 14.83 3.66 -22.94
CA ASN A 144 15.93 4.54 -23.33
C ASN A 144 15.57 6.01 -23.05
N GLY A 145 16.40 6.69 -22.25
CA GLY A 145 16.16 8.10 -21.88
C GLY A 145 15.08 8.31 -20.81
N ALA A 146 14.60 7.26 -20.17
CA ALA A 146 13.63 7.32 -19.07
C ALA A 146 14.19 6.67 -17.80
N PHE A 147 13.77 7.18 -16.64
CA PHE A 147 14.02 6.50 -15.37
C PHE A 147 13.12 5.26 -15.25
N PHE A 148 13.65 4.24 -14.58
CA PHE A 148 12.84 3.09 -14.23
C PHE A 148 11.71 3.51 -13.28
N LEU A 149 10.48 3.16 -13.61
CA LEU A 149 9.31 3.30 -12.76
C LEU A 149 8.81 1.93 -12.37
N LEU A 150 8.57 1.76 -11.08
CA LEU A 150 7.92 0.60 -10.50
C LEU A 150 6.45 0.95 -10.27
N SER A 151 5.54 0.20 -10.84
CA SER A 151 4.12 0.31 -10.61
C SER A 151 3.59 -1.01 -10.05
N ALA A 152 2.70 -0.91 -9.07
CA ALA A 152 2.10 -2.04 -8.40
C ALA A 152 0.64 -1.75 -8.08
N SER A 153 -0.19 -2.77 -8.19
CA SER A 153 -1.61 -2.70 -7.85
C SER A 153 -2.07 -3.96 -7.12
N GLY A 154 -3.18 -3.85 -6.43
CA GLY A 154 -3.75 -5.00 -5.76
C GLY A 154 -4.94 -4.69 -4.87
N THR A 155 -5.26 -5.64 -4.00
CA THR A 155 -6.42 -5.60 -3.12
C THR A 155 -6.00 -5.44 -1.66
N GLY A 156 -6.76 -4.64 -0.90
CA GLY A 156 -6.68 -4.52 0.54
C GLY A 156 -7.74 -5.40 1.23
N PHE A 157 -7.32 -6.05 2.30
CA PHE A 157 -8.14 -6.94 3.11
C PHE A 157 -8.27 -6.40 4.54
N GLY A 158 -9.22 -6.92 5.29
CA GLY A 158 -9.43 -6.55 6.68
C GLY A 158 -8.20 -6.84 7.55
N ASP A 159 -7.87 -5.90 8.43
CA ASP A 159 -6.74 -5.97 9.36
C ASP A 159 -6.88 -7.14 10.33
N THR A 160 -5.79 -7.86 10.54
CA THR A 160 -5.68 -9.01 11.46
C THR A 160 -4.60 -8.85 12.53
N VAL A 161 -3.96 -7.68 12.60
CA VAL A 161 -2.87 -7.42 13.55
C VAL A 161 -3.32 -7.64 14.99
N GLY A 162 -2.46 -8.27 15.79
CA GLY A 162 -2.72 -8.54 17.20
C GLY A 162 -3.63 -9.73 17.48
N GLY A 163 -3.96 -10.54 16.46
CA GLY A 163 -4.76 -11.77 16.62
C GLY A 163 -6.24 -11.59 16.89
N THR A 164 -6.71 -10.34 17.02
CA THR A 164 -8.14 -9.99 17.06
C THR A 164 -8.44 -9.17 15.82
N PRO A 165 -9.06 -9.77 14.79
CA PRO A 165 -9.34 -9.05 13.56
C PRO A 165 -10.20 -7.81 13.83
N THR A 166 -9.68 -6.63 13.51
CA THR A 166 -10.45 -5.39 13.55
C THR A 166 -11.29 -5.23 12.30
N ASN A 167 -10.95 -5.99 11.24
CA ASN A 167 -11.55 -5.93 9.91
C ASN A 167 -11.52 -4.52 9.28
N LYS A 168 -10.65 -3.64 9.77
CA LYS A 168 -10.43 -2.33 9.15
C LYS A 168 -9.80 -2.52 7.77
N LEU A 169 -10.35 -1.88 6.77
CA LEU A 169 -9.81 -1.86 5.41
C LEU A 169 -8.77 -0.75 5.26
N TYR A 170 -9.11 0.46 5.70
CA TYR A 170 -8.23 1.61 5.65
C TYR A 170 -8.55 2.61 6.78
N ASP A 171 -7.60 3.48 7.08
CA ASP A 171 -7.78 4.63 7.96
C ASP A 171 -7.23 5.90 7.29
N PHE A 172 -7.87 7.03 7.57
CA PHE A 172 -7.27 8.36 7.42
C PHE A 172 -6.97 8.91 8.81
N VAL A 173 -5.72 9.27 9.04
CA VAL A 173 -5.28 9.83 10.31
C VAL A 173 -4.82 11.26 10.08
N GLN A 174 -5.48 12.22 10.70
CA GLN A 174 -5.05 13.62 10.71
C GLN A 174 -4.30 13.92 12.00
N ASN A 175 -3.05 14.37 11.88
CA ASN A 175 -2.23 14.79 13.01
C ASN A 175 -2.14 16.31 13.08
N GLU A 176 -2.15 16.86 14.29
CA GLU A 176 -1.99 18.29 14.55
C GLU A 176 -0.60 18.79 14.19
N THR A 177 0.41 17.97 14.41
CA THR A 177 1.81 18.17 14.00
C THR A 177 2.25 17.01 13.13
N ALA A 178 3.09 17.28 12.14
CA ALA A 178 3.59 16.23 11.24
C ALA A 178 4.34 15.15 12.02
N VAL A 179 3.94 13.90 11.82
CA VAL A 179 4.50 12.70 12.48
C VAL A 179 5.06 11.78 11.40
N ALA A 180 6.33 11.37 11.53
CA ALA A 180 6.90 10.42 10.58
C ALA A 180 6.20 9.06 10.66
N ILE A 181 6.03 8.40 9.51
CA ILE A 181 5.57 7.01 9.45
C ILE A 181 6.61 6.12 10.13
N THR A 182 6.17 5.22 11.02
CA THR A 182 7.04 4.32 11.81
C THR A 182 6.90 2.85 11.37
#